data_cd45400378b2c18ec04e5fca7e8cff65
#
_entry.id   cd45400378b2c18ec04e5fca7e8cff65
#
_cell.length_a   1.000
_cell.length_b   1.000
_cell.length_c   1.000
_cell.angle_alpha   90.00
_cell.angle_beta   90.00
_cell.angle_gamma   90.00
#
_symmetry.space_group_name_H-M   'P 1'
#
loop_
_entity.id
_entity.type
_entity.pdbx_description
1 polymer ?
#
loop_
_entity_poly.entity_id
_entity_poly.type
_entity_poly.pdbx_seq_one_letter_code
_entity_poly.pdbx_strand_id
1 'polypeptide(L)'
;MKITHASMQDLAAVAAVEAMCFPPAEAATEKDFAGRIQHYGNHFWLMFDGDRLIAFVDGFVTDEADLTDEMYANAAMHNENGAWQMIFGVNTLPQYRRHGYAEKLIRQAIDEAKEQGRKGLVLTCKEKLIHYYGKLGFIDEGVSDKSTHGNVVWHQMRLTRSEERRVGKECR
;
A
#
# COMPACT_ATOMS: atom_id res chain seq x y z
N MET A 1 -12.17 4.58 15.70
CA MET A 1 -11.01 3.88 15.11
C MET A 1 -9.79 4.75 15.15
N LYS A 2 -8.66 4.19 15.53
CA LYS A 2 -7.41 4.95 15.64
C LYS A 2 -6.46 4.52 14.54
N ILE A 3 -5.82 5.47 13.87
CA ILE A 3 -4.81 5.20 12.82
C ILE A 3 -3.45 5.60 13.36
N THR A 4 -2.48 4.67 13.28
CA THR A 4 -1.10 4.90 13.69
C THR A 4 -0.14 4.36 12.64
N HIS A 5 1.13 4.75 12.74
CA HIS A 5 2.20 4.09 11.98
C HIS A 5 2.74 2.90 12.78
N ALA A 6 3.38 1.96 12.09
CA ALA A 6 3.85 0.73 12.74
C ALA A 6 5.19 0.92 13.45
N SER A 7 5.33 0.19 14.55
CA SER A 7 6.61 -0.02 15.20
C SER A 7 6.81 -1.53 15.37
N MET A 8 7.98 -1.95 15.84
CA MET A 8 8.26 -3.37 16.03
C MET A 8 7.34 -4.04 17.05
N GLN A 9 6.71 -3.25 17.94
CA GLN A 9 5.72 -3.77 18.87
C GLN A 9 4.47 -4.31 18.16
N ASP A 10 4.22 -3.84 16.94
CA ASP A 10 3.05 -4.23 16.15
C ASP A 10 3.30 -5.46 15.28
N LEU A 11 4.53 -5.96 15.24
CA LEU A 11 4.94 -7.01 14.30
C LEU A 11 4.05 -8.26 14.36
N ALA A 12 3.82 -8.80 15.53
CA ALA A 12 3.02 -10.01 15.66
C ALA A 12 1.58 -9.81 15.20
N ALA A 13 0.99 -8.65 15.52
CA ALA A 13 -0.37 -8.33 15.13
C ALA A 13 -0.49 -8.13 13.61
N VAL A 14 0.49 -7.48 12.99
CA VAL A 14 0.53 -7.28 11.54
C VAL A 14 0.60 -8.62 10.82
N ALA A 15 1.52 -9.49 11.24
CA ALA A 15 1.68 -10.82 10.63
C ALA A 15 0.41 -11.66 10.78
N ALA A 16 -0.26 -11.56 11.94
CA ALA A 16 -1.50 -12.31 12.18
C ALA A 16 -2.64 -11.84 11.27
N VAL A 17 -2.78 -10.54 11.08
CA VAL A 17 -3.81 -9.99 10.17
C VAL A 17 -3.54 -10.44 8.72
N GLU A 18 -2.30 -10.39 8.29
CA GLU A 18 -1.93 -10.83 6.94
C GLU A 18 -2.30 -12.31 6.73
N ALA A 19 -1.98 -13.15 7.70
CA ALA A 19 -2.27 -14.59 7.62
C ALA A 19 -3.77 -14.88 7.55
N MET A 20 -4.59 -14.01 8.13
CA MET A 20 -6.05 -14.14 8.04
C MET A 20 -6.63 -13.61 6.73
N CYS A 21 -5.90 -12.73 6.05
CA CYS A 21 -6.40 -12.09 4.83
C CYS A 21 -5.99 -12.81 3.55
N PHE A 22 -4.89 -13.54 3.58
CA PHE A 22 -4.32 -14.15 2.38
C PHE A 22 -3.96 -15.62 2.60
N PRO A 23 -4.06 -16.45 1.53
CA PRO A 23 -3.59 -17.83 1.63
C PRO A 23 -2.05 -17.87 1.81
N PRO A 24 -1.51 -18.94 2.38
CA PRO A 24 -0.06 -19.04 2.65
C PRO A 24 0.84 -18.75 1.46
N ALA A 25 0.40 -19.08 0.25
CA ALA A 25 1.20 -18.83 -0.95
C ALA A 25 1.37 -17.35 -1.27
N GLU A 26 0.46 -16.48 -0.77
CA GLU A 26 0.48 -15.05 -1.05
C GLU A 26 0.87 -14.21 0.17
N ALA A 27 0.66 -14.75 1.38
CA ALA A 27 0.89 -13.99 2.62
C ALA A 27 2.37 -13.77 2.87
N ALA A 28 2.73 -12.54 3.23
CA ALA A 28 4.06 -12.23 3.73
C ALA A 28 4.21 -12.80 5.15
N THR A 29 5.42 -13.20 5.49
CA THR A 29 5.72 -13.82 6.78
C THR A 29 6.04 -12.77 7.85
N GLU A 30 6.07 -13.21 9.12
CA GLU A 30 6.49 -12.33 10.21
C GLU A 30 7.92 -11.81 9.98
N LYS A 31 8.80 -12.66 9.45
CA LYS A 31 10.17 -12.27 9.12
C LYS A 31 10.19 -11.17 8.06
N ASP A 32 9.34 -11.29 7.05
CA ASP A 32 9.23 -10.27 6.01
C ASP A 32 8.78 -8.94 6.62
N PHE A 33 7.78 -8.97 7.48
CA PHE A 33 7.27 -7.75 8.12
C PHE A 33 8.27 -7.14 9.09
N ALA A 34 9.09 -7.96 9.76
CA ALA A 34 10.15 -7.42 10.62
C ALA A 34 11.09 -6.53 9.83
N GLY A 35 11.54 -7.00 8.65
CA GLY A 35 12.39 -6.21 7.76
C GLY A 35 11.70 -4.96 7.25
N ARG A 36 10.43 -5.09 6.86
CA ARG A 36 9.65 -3.96 6.34
C ARG A 36 9.47 -2.88 7.40
N ILE A 37 9.07 -3.25 8.62
CA ILE A 37 8.84 -2.28 9.69
C ILE A 37 10.15 -1.59 10.08
N GLN A 38 11.27 -2.33 10.12
CA GLN A 38 12.57 -1.74 10.41
C GLN A 38 12.98 -0.70 9.38
N HIS A 39 12.69 -0.92 8.10
CA HIS A 39 13.09 -0.02 7.02
C HIS A 39 12.09 1.10 6.76
N TYR A 40 10.78 0.84 6.90
CA TYR A 40 9.78 1.83 6.54
C TYR A 40 8.50 1.76 7.40
N GLY A 41 8.64 1.55 8.70
CA GLY A 41 7.49 1.51 9.61
C GLY A 41 6.59 2.74 9.54
N ASN A 42 7.13 3.90 9.17
CA ASN A 42 6.37 5.12 8.97
C ASN A 42 5.55 5.13 7.66
N HIS A 43 5.68 4.09 6.84
CA HIS A 43 4.85 3.86 5.65
C HIS A 43 3.98 2.61 5.82
N PHE A 44 3.64 2.30 7.06
CA PHE A 44 2.61 1.35 7.48
C PHE A 44 1.52 2.14 8.16
N TRP A 45 0.31 2.01 7.68
CA TRP A 45 -0.86 2.67 8.26
C TRP A 45 -1.71 1.61 8.92
N LEU A 46 -1.80 1.65 10.25
CA LEU A 46 -2.49 0.66 11.07
C LEU A 46 -3.79 1.24 11.60
N MET A 47 -4.86 0.46 11.55
CA MET A 47 -6.13 0.87 12.14
C MET A 47 -6.49 -0.04 13.30
N PHE A 48 -6.74 0.57 14.45
CA PHE A 48 -7.09 -0.15 15.68
C PHE A 48 -8.54 0.13 16.09
N ASP A 49 -9.22 -0.94 16.50
CA ASP A 49 -10.48 -0.88 17.21
C ASP A 49 -10.14 -1.19 18.68
N GLY A 50 -10.04 -0.15 19.52
CA GLY A 50 -9.47 -0.31 20.85
C GLY A 50 -8.02 -0.81 20.75
N ASP A 51 -7.75 -1.97 21.30
CA ASP A 51 -6.42 -2.58 21.28
C ASP A 51 -6.24 -3.57 20.12
N ARG A 52 -7.26 -3.79 19.34
CA ARG A 52 -7.22 -4.78 18.26
C ARG A 52 -6.85 -4.15 16.93
N LEU A 53 -5.80 -4.67 16.31
CA LEU A 53 -5.47 -4.30 14.92
C LEU A 53 -6.49 -4.96 13.99
N ILE A 54 -7.19 -4.15 13.21
CA ILE A 54 -8.26 -4.64 12.33
C ILE A 54 -7.98 -4.48 10.85
N ALA A 55 -7.06 -3.58 10.51
CA ALA A 55 -6.73 -3.30 9.11
C ALA A 55 -5.37 -2.64 9.04
N PHE A 56 -4.66 -2.85 7.92
CA PHE A 56 -3.44 -2.09 7.66
C PHE A 56 -3.15 -2.01 6.17
N VAL A 57 -2.39 -0.97 5.82
CA VAL A 57 -1.87 -0.76 4.47
C VAL A 57 -0.38 -0.51 4.62
N ASP A 58 0.43 -1.09 3.75
CA ASP A 58 1.88 -0.87 3.79
C ASP A 58 2.49 -0.81 2.41
N GLY A 59 3.64 -0.14 2.34
CA GLY A 59 4.45 -0.10 1.14
C GLY A 59 5.58 0.90 1.29
N PHE A 60 6.69 0.64 0.60
CA PHE A 60 7.86 1.51 0.74
C PHE A 60 7.88 2.63 -0.31
N VAL A 61 8.88 3.48 -0.23
CA VAL A 61 9.09 4.60 -1.15
C VAL A 61 10.31 4.31 -2.01
N THR A 62 10.24 4.70 -3.27
CA THR A 62 11.32 4.44 -4.23
C THR A 62 11.29 5.47 -5.36
N ASP A 63 12.41 5.61 -6.07
CA ASP A 63 12.44 6.39 -7.30
C ASP A 63 12.01 5.58 -8.52
N GLU A 64 11.88 4.27 -8.40
CA GLU A 64 11.41 3.44 -9.50
C GLU A 64 9.93 3.65 -9.73
N ALA A 65 9.57 3.84 -10.99
CA ALA A 65 8.19 4.18 -11.34
C ALA A 65 7.24 2.98 -11.31
N ASP A 66 7.76 1.76 -11.50
CA ASP A 66 6.93 0.56 -11.57
C ASP A 66 7.17 -0.36 -10.39
N LEU A 67 6.11 -1.01 -9.94
CA LEU A 67 6.17 -1.96 -8.84
C LEU A 67 6.63 -3.32 -9.36
N THR A 68 7.64 -3.90 -8.70
CA THR A 68 8.24 -5.18 -9.10
C THR A 68 8.16 -6.20 -7.98
N ASP A 69 8.24 -7.49 -8.33
CA ASP A 69 8.24 -8.57 -7.35
C ASP A 69 9.40 -8.46 -6.34
N GLU A 70 10.57 -8.00 -6.78
CA GLU A 70 11.71 -7.83 -5.90
C GLU A 70 11.42 -6.92 -4.71
N MET A 71 10.60 -5.91 -4.91
CA MET A 71 10.27 -4.94 -3.87
C MET A 71 9.59 -5.60 -2.66
N TYR A 72 8.77 -6.62 -2.89
CA TYR A 72 8.09 -7.34 -1.80
C TYR A 72 9.07 -8.08 -0.91
N ALA A 73 10.16 -8.56 -1.49
CA ALA A 73 11.14 -9.40 -0.80
C ALA A 73 12.32 -8.61 -0.23
N ASN A 74 12.52 -7.36 -0.66
CA ASN A 74 13.71 -6.59 -0.32
C ASN A 74 13.39 -5.20 0.23
N ALA A 75 13.09 -5.16 1.52
CA ALA A 75 12.76 -3.90 2.21
C ALA A 75 13.89 -2.88 2.18
N ALA A 76 15.14 -3.35 1.99
CA ALA A 76 16.30 -2.46 1.92
C ALA A 76 16.30 -1.57 0.66
N MET A 77 15.45 -1.87 -0.32
CA MET A 77 15.28 -1.01 -1.49
C MET A 77 14.54 0.29 -1.16
N HIS A 78 13.97 0.40 0.03
CA HIS A 78 13.29 1.62 0.45
C HIS A 78 14.21 2.82 0.40
N ASN A 79 13.74 3.90 -0.20
CA ASN A 79 14.44 5.18 -0.27
C ASN A 79 13.48 6.27 0.21
N GLU A 80 13.69 6.77 1.42
CA GLU A 80 12.81 7.78 2.03
C GLU A 80 12.66 9.04 1.16
N ASN A 81 13.63 9.33 0.32
CA ASN A 81 13.61 10.49 -0.58
C ASN A 81 13.04 10.16 -1.97
N GLY A 82 12.48 8.97 -2.14
CA GLY A 82 11.98 8.53 -3.43
C GLY A 82 10.74 9.27 -3.90
N ALA A 83 10.47 9.18 -5.20
CA ALA A 83 9.38 9.89 -5.85
C ALA A 83 8.02 9.20 -5.73
N TRP A 84 8.01 7.88 -5.52
CA TRP A 84 6.79 7.08 -5.56
C TRP A 84 6.56 6.30 -4.28
N GLN A 85 5.34 6.41 -3.75
CA GLN A 85 4.87 5.56 -2.66
C GLN A 85 4.30 4.29 -3.27
N MET A 86 4.94 3.14 -3.02
CA MET A 86 4.38 1.85 -3.40
C MET A 86 3.38 1.39 -2.35
N ILE A 87 2.39 0.63 -2.75
CA ILE A 87 1.43 -0.02 -1.86
C ILE A 87 1.54 -1.52 -2.12
N PHE A 88 1.97 -2.27 -1.11
CA PHE A 88 2.18 -3.72 -1.21
C PHE A 88 0.99 -4.52 -0.69
N GLY A 89 0.43 -4.11 0.44
CA GLY A 89 -0.64 -4.82 1.08
C GLY A 89 -1.77 -3.90 1.50
N VAL A 90 -3.00 -4.38 1.29
CA VAL A 90 -4.22 -3.71 1.76
C VAL A 90 -5.02 -4.80 2.47
N ASN A 91 -5.10 -4.72 3.78
CA ASN A 91 -5.63 -5.79 4.62
C ASN A 91 -6.73 -5.29 5.53
N THR A 92 -7.83 -6.03 5.60
CA THR A 92 -8.90 -5.80 6.56
C THR A 92 -9.38 -7.15 7.07
N LEU A 93 -9.45 -7.33 8.38
CA LEU A 93 -10.00 -8.56 8.95
C LEU A 93 -11.41 -8.82 8.39
N PRO A 94 -11.76 -10.08 8.08
CA PRO A 94 -13.03 -10.39 7.43
C PRO A 94 -14.26 -9.75 8.08
N GLN A 95 -14.36 -9.75 9.40
CA GLN A 95 -15.52 -9.21 10.10
C GLN A 95 -15.59 -7.68 10.10
N TYR A 96 -14.53 -7.02 9.66
CA TYR A 96 -14.49 -5.54 9.56
C TYR A 96 -14.59 -5.04 8.12
N ARG A 97 -14.73 -5.95 7.15
CA ARG A 97 -14.84 -5.58 5.74
C ARG A 97 -16.15 -4.88 5.45
N ARG A 98 -16.19 -4.12 4.34
CA ARG A 98 -17.36 -3.39 3.86
C ARG A 98 -17.80 -2.24 4.76
N HIS A 99 -16.87 -1.69 5.54
CA HIS A 99 -17.12 -0.51 6.39
C HIS A 99 -16.28 0.70 5.94
N GLY A 100 -15.52 0.58 4.85
CA GLY A 100 -14.70 1.68 4.35
C GLY A 100 -13.39 1.89 5.10
N TYR A 101 -12.96 0.95 5.92
CA TYR A 101 -11.73 1.12 6.71
C TYR A 101 -10.47 1.10 5.85
N ALA A 102 -10.38 0.17 4.89
CA ALA A 102 -9.24 0.12 3.98
C ALA A 102 -9.15 1.41 3.16
N GLU A 103 -10.29 1.92 2.70
CA GLU A 103 -10.33 3.17 1.96
C GLU A 103 -9.79 4.33 2.80
N LYS A 104 -10.14 4.40 4.09
CA LYS A 104 -9.61 5.44 4.97
C LYS A 104 -8.11 5.36 5.09
N LEU A 105 -7.55 4.15 5.20
CA LEU A 105 -6.10 3.95 5.29
C LEU A 105 -5.41 4.35 3.98
N ILE A 106 -5.98 3.97 2.84
CA ILE A 106 -5.41 4.34 1.54
C ILE A 106 -5.45 5.85 1.37
N ARG A 107 -6.54 6.52 1.76
CA ARG A 107 -6.62 7.97 1.68
C ARG A 107 -5.61 8.64 2.59
N GLN A 108 -5.33 8.07 3.77
CA GLN A 108 -4.28 8.57 4.65
C GLN A 108 -2.91 8.47 3.96
N ALA A 109 -2.64 7.33 3.30
CA ALA A 109 -1.39 7.15 2.56
C ALA A 109 -1.27 8.15 1.41
N ILE A 110 -2.37 8.40 0.70
CA ILE A 110 -2.41 9.38 -0.39
C ILE A 110 -2.10 10.78 0.15
N ASP A 111 -2.75 11.16 1.24
CA ASP A 111 -2.54 12.48 1.84
C ASP A 111 -1.10 12.68 2.30
N GLU A 112 -0.51 11.67 2.95
CA GLU A 112 0.87 11.76 3.41
C GLU A 112 1.85 11.80 2.25
N ALA A 113 1.64 11.03 1.20
CA ALA A 113 2.49 11.07 0.01
C ALA A 113 2.45 12.46 -0.62
N LYS A 114 1.27 13.07 -0.68
CA LYS A 114 1.08 14.40 -1.21
C LYS A 114 1.80 15.46 -0.36
N GLU A 115 1.65 15.38 0.95
CA GLU A 115 2.34 16.29 1.88
C GLU A 115 3.85 16.17 1.76
N GLN A 116 4.35 14.96 1.50
CA GLN A 116 5.77 14.69 1.33
C GLN A 116 6.31 15.11 -0.02
N GLY A 117 5.44 15.57 -0.92
CA GLY A 117 5.86 16.04 -2.25
C GLY A 117 6.19 14.93 -3.24
N ARG A 118 5.70 13.72 -3.03
CA ARG A 118 5.94 12.60 -3.94
C ARG A 118 5.12 12.74 -5.21
N LYS A 119 5.53 12.08 -6.28
CA LYS A 119 4.81 12.13 -7.56
C LYS A 119 3.47 11.41 -7.51
N GLY A 120 3.35 10.39 -6.68
CA GLY A 120 2.12 9.65 -6.51
C GLY A 120 2.32 8.29 -5.87
N LEU A 121 1.34 7.41 -6.11
CA LEU A 121 1.32 6.07 -5.52
C LEU A 121 1.14 5.03 -6.61
N VAL A 122 1.71 3.85 -6.40
CA VAL A 122 1.61 2.72 -7.34
C VAL A 122 1.25 1.47 -6.57
N LEU A 123 0.32 0.69 -7.11
CA LEU A 123 -0.03 -0.61 -6.55
C LEU A 123 -0.25 -1.62 -7.67
N THR A 124 -0.30 -2.89 -7.33
CA THR A 124 -0.78 -3.92 -8.23
C THR A 124 -1.98 -4.60 -7.58
N CYS A 125 -2.94 -4.99 -8.40
CA CYS A 125 -4.16 -5.64 -7.91
C CYS A 125 -4.67 -6.67 -8.91
N LYS A 126 -5.53 -7.56 -8.42
CA LYS A 126 -6.26 -8.50 -9.28
C LYS A 126 -7.32 -7.72 -10.04
N GLU A 127 -7.68 -8.21 -11.24
CA GLU A 127 -8.63 -7.56 -12.13
C GLU A 127 -9.93 -7.13 -11.43
N LYS A 128 -10.45 -7.96 -10.57
CA LYS A 128 -11.70 -7.69 -9.85
C LYS A 128 -11.65 -6.46 -8.95
N LEU A 129 -10.46 -5.96 -8.63
CA LEU A 129 -10.28 -4.80 -7.75
C LEU A 129 -9.99 -3.49 -8.51
N ILE A 130 -9.90 -3.54 -9.83
CA ILE A 130 -9.60 -2.34 -10.64
C ILE A 130 -10.63 -1.24 -10.39
N HIS A 131 -11.91 -1.60 -10.38
CA HIS A 131 -12.97 -0.62 -10.15
C HIS A 131 -12.86 0.00 -8.76
N TYR A 132 -12.56 -0.80 -7.76
CA TYR A 132 -12.41 -0.34 -6.38
C TYR A 132 -11.33 0.74 -6.28
N TYR A 133 -10.13 0.45 -6.80
CA TYR A 133 -9.04 1.43 -6.76
C TYR A 133 -9.27 2.59 -7.71
N GLY A 134 -9.97 2.37 -8.80
CA GLY A 134 -10.34 3.44 -9.74
C GLY A 134 -11.16 4.53 -9.07
N LYS A 135 -12.04 4.16 -8.15
CA LYS A 135 -12.84 5.15 -7.40
C LYS A 135 -11.98 6.05 -6.52
N LEU A 136 -10.81 5.57 -6.11
CA LEU A 136 -9.89 6.34 -5.29
C LEU A 136 -8.96 7.24 -6.12
N GLY A 137 -9.05 7.16 -7.44
CA GLY A 137 -8.26 7.97 -8.34
C GLY A 137 -7.12 7.24 -9.03
N PHE A 138 -6.94 5.95 -8.77
CA PHE A 138 -5.92 5.15 -9.46
C PHE A 138 -6.36 4.83 -10.88
N ILE A 139 -5.41 4.86 -11.80
CA ILE A 139 -5.65 4.55 -13.21
C ILE A 139 -4.99 3.21 -13.53
N ASP A 140 -5.73 2.31 -14.17
CA ASP A 140 -5.23 1.00 -14.61
C ASP A 140 -4.24 1.19 -15.74
N GLU A 141 -3.01 0.71 -15.55
CA GLU A 141 -1.95 0.75 -16.57
C GLU A 141 -1.80 -0.58 -17.29
N GLY A 142 -2.70 -1.53 -17.04
CA GLY A 142 -2.70 -2.82 -17.70
C GLY A 142 -2.01 -3.91 -16.90
N VAL A 143 -1.92 -5.08 -17.51
CA VAL A 143 -1.27 -6.24 -16.89
C VAL A 143 0.21 -5.96 -16.69
N SER A 144 0.70 -6.18 -15.46
CA SER A 144 2.10 -6.00 -15.13
C SER A 144 2.90 -7.22 -15.54
N ASP A 145 4.01 -6.99 -16.26
CA ASP A 145 4.99 -8.04 -16.55
C ASP A 145 6.10 -8.11 -15.50
N LYS A 146 6.07 -7.21 -14.52
CA LYS A 146 7.07 -7.11 -13.45
C LYS A 146 6.59 -7.66 -12.11
N SER A 147 5.31 -7.96 -12.00
CA SER A 147 4.70 -8.52 -10.80
C SER A 147 3.96 -9.78 -11.16
N THR A 148 4.51 -10.93 -10.76
CA THR A 148 3.96 -12.25 -11.09
C THR A 148 3.85 -13.16 -9.88
N HIS A 149 4.06 -12.64 -8.67
CA HIS A 149 4.06 -13.48 -7.47
C HIS A 149 2.71 -14.20 -7.28
N GLY A 150 2.78 -15.41 -6.72
CA GLY A 150 1.58 -16.23 -6.50
C GLY A 150 0.97 -16.77 -7.78
N ASN A 151 1.63 -16.69 -8.92
CA ASN A 151 1.11 -17.12 -10.23
C ASN A 151 -0.23 -16.48 -10.55
N VAL A 152 -0.40 -15.20 -10.20
CA VAL A 152 -1.61 -14.44 -10.42
C VAL A 152 -1.33 -13.35 -11.44
N VAL A 153 -2.35 -13.00 -12.23
CA VAL A 153 -2.28 -11.87 -13.15
C VAL A 153 -2.51 -10.60 -12.35
N TRP A 154 -1.52 -9.71 -12.33
CA TRP A 154 -1.57 -8.45 -11.60
C TRP A 154 -1.69 -7.29 -12.58
N HIS A 155 -2.59 -6.34 -12.28
CA HIS A 155 -2.68 -5.07 -12.99
C HIS A 155 -1.97 -4.01 -12.19
N GLN A 156 -1.14 -3.21 -12.84
CA GLN A 156 -0.53 -2.07 -12.18
C GLN A 156 -1.47 -0.87 -12.27
N MET A 157 -1.65 -0.20 -11.15
CA MET A 157 -2.46 1.01 -11.09
C MET A 157 -1.66 2.14 -10.46
N ARG A 158 -1.86 3.35 -10.97
CA ARG A 158 -1.09 4.52 -10.56
C ARG A 158 -2.03 5.68 -10.24
N LEU A 159 -1.73 6.37 -9.13
CA LEU A 159 -2.37 7.64 -8.81
C LEU A 159 -1.29 8.70 -8.85
N THR A 160 -1.38 9.61 -9.80
CA THR A 160 -0.41 10.69 -9.96
C THR A 160 -0.92 11.94 -9.26
N ARG A 161 -0.02 12.64 -8.57
CA ARG A 161 -0.35 13.88 -7.88
C ARG A 161 -0.97 14.90 -8.86
N SER A 162 -2.03 15.56 -8.43
CA SER A 162 -2.84 16.41 -9.30
C SER A 162 -2.36 17.86 -9.44
N GLU A 163 -1.22 18.22 -8.85
CA GLU A 163 -0.71 19.59 -8.89
C GLU A 163 -0.57 20.15 -10.29
N GLU A 164 -0.05 19.34 -11.20
CA GLU A 164 0.16 19.77 -12.57
C GLU A 164 -1.15 20.17 -13.24
N ARG A 165 -2.22 19.42 -12.96
CA ARG A 165 -3.52 19.74 -13.52
C ARG A 165 -4.09 21.03 -12.95
N ARG A 166 -3.86 21.27 -11.65
CA ARG A 166 -4.32 22.52 -11.03
C ARG A 166 -3.58 23.71 -11.59
N VAL A 167 -2.26 23.59 -11.73
CA VAL A 167 -1.45 24.64 -12.32
C VAL A 167 -1.92 24.95 -13.74
N GLY A 168 -2.17 23.91 -14.55
CA GLY A 168 -2.69 24.08 -15.90
C GLY A 168 -4.02 24.81 -15.92
N LYS A 169 -4.90 24.53 -14.99
CA LYS A 169 -6.20 25.22 -14.90
C LYS A 169 -6.03 26.68 -14.49
N GLU A 170 -5.13 26.95 -13.58
CA GLU A 170 -4.90 28.30 -13.09
C GLU A 170 -4.28 29.21 -14.13
N CYS A 171 -3.55 28.64 -15.03
CA CYS A 171 -2.91 29.41 -16.11
C CYS A 171 -3.91 29.87 -17.17
N ARG A 172 -5.15 29.52 -17.07
CA ARG A 172 -6.19 29.96 -17.98
C ARG A 172 -6.94 31.12 -17.43
#